data_60e86365f01cb1ba15b937a6332244b0
#
_entry.id   60e86365f01cb1ba15b937a6332244b0
#
_cell.length_a   1.000
_cell.length_b   1.000
_cell.length_c   1.000
_cell.angle_alpha   90.00
_cell.angle_beta   90.00
_cell.angle_gamma   90.00
#
_symmetry.space_group_name_H-M   'P 1'
#
loop_
_entity.id
_entity.type
_entity.pdbx_description
1 polymer ?
#
loop_
_entity_poly.entity_id
_entity_poly.type
_entity_poly.pdbx_seq_one_letter_code
_entity_poly.pdbx_strand_id
1 'polypeptide(L)'
;MRKVKFAMMILAASLLTACGSSKKEQSVNEETAAARTQETENLLANLKKIPSKGIMLGHHDDTVYGIGWEGEEGRSDVKSVCGDYPAVISFDLGELELGNAANLDKVPFDKIRKEIINQYQRGGMVSLSWHRSEEHTSEL
;
A
#
# COMPACT_ATOMS: atom_id res chain seq x y z
N MET A 1 32.89 -25.22 -70.77
CA MET A 1 31.84 -24.74 -71.70
C MET A 1 30.51 -24.79 -71.03
N ARG A 2 29.85 -23.74 -70.81
CA ARG A 2 28.48 -23.30 -71.05
C ARG A 2 28.13 -22.14 -70.10
N LYS A 3 27.95 -21.00 -70.80
CA LYS A 3 27.40 -19.77 -70.27
C LYS A 3 25.87 -19.89 -70.26
N VAL A 4 25.20 -19.36 -69.26
CA VAL A 4 23.81 -18.88 -69.30
C VAL A 4 23.67 -17.80 -68.20
N LYS A 5 23.73 -16.59 -68.52
CA LYS A 5 22.77 -15.55 -68.88
C LYS A 5 21.84 -15.12 -67.74
N PHE A 6 22.10 -13.89 -67.36
CA PHE A 6 21.26 -12.92 -66.71
C PHE A 6 19.75 -13.05 -66.93
N ALA A 7 19.00 -12.87 -65.91
CA ALA A 7 17.69 -12.23 -65.98
C ALA A 7 17.49 -11.33 -64.75
N MET A 8 17.57 -10.07 -65.04
CA MET A 8 17.26 -8.94 -64.15
C MET A 8 15.74 -8.77 -64.20
N MET A 9 15.09 -8.84 -63.04
CA MET A 9 13.68 -8.48 -62.96
C MET A 9 13.50 -7.43 -61.86
N ILE A 10 13.35 -6.23 -62.31
CA ILE A 10 12.93 -5.05 -61.54
C ILE A 10 11.45 -5.23 -61.26
N LEU A 11 11.02 -5.22 -60.02
CA LEU A 11 9.64 -5.02 -59.71
C LEU A 11 9.49 -3.91 -58.66
N ALA A 12 8.62 -3.04 -58.99
CA ALA A 12 8.39 -1.71 -58.50
C ALA A 12 7.97 -1.65 -57.02
N ALA A 13 8.37 -0.55 -56.41
CA ALA A 13 7.94 -0.06 -55.12
C ALA A 13 6.44 0.18 -55.06
N SER A 14 5.81 -0.27 -53.99
CA SER A 14 4.56 0.28 -53.50
C SER A 14 4.77 0.74 -52.05
N LEU A 15 4.90 2.04 -51.91
CA LEU A 15 4.82 2.71 -50.60
C LEU A 15 3.39 2.56 -50.06
N LEU A 16 3.23 1.76 -49.02
CA LEU A 16 2.09 1.82 -48.17
C LEU A 16 2.54 2.46 -46.86
N THR A 17 2.28 3.75 -46.73
CA THR A 17 2.33 4.51 -45.50
C THR A 17 1.23 4.00 -44.58
N ALA A 18 1.54 3.01 -43.73
CA ALA A 18 0.70 2.67 -42.62
C ALA A 18 1.06 3.60 -41.43
N CYS A 19 0.15 4.52 -41.14
CA CYS A 19 0.17 5.35 -39.96
C CYS A 19 -0.11 4.44 -38.76
N GLY A 20 0.93 3.81 -38.25
CA GLY A 20 0.89 3.05 -37.00
C GLY A 20 1.11 4.00 -35.82
N SER A 21 0.04 4.33 -35.10
CA SER A 21 0.14 4.93 -33.77
C SER A 21 1.01 4.02 -32.87
N SER A 22 2.29 4.37 -32.77
CA SER A 22 3.12 3.86 -31.68
C SER A 22 2.54 4.33 -30.36
N LYS A 23 1.76 3.48 -29.70
CA LYS A 23 1.65 3.54 -28.24
C LYS A 23 3.08 3.37 -27.72
N LYS A 24 3.69 4.48 -27.30
CA LYS A 24 4.81 4.41 -26.36
C LYS A 24 4.26 3.70 -25.13
N GLU A 25 4.53 2.42 -25.01
CA GLU A 25 4.60 1.79 -23.69
C GLU A 25 5.65 2.60 -22.93
N GLN A 26 5.16 3.43 -21.99
CA GLN A 26 6.02 3.95 -20.94
C GLN A 26 6.57 2.70 -20.24
N SER A 27 7.83 2.38 -20.55
CA SER A 27 8.62 1.58 -19.64
C SER A 27 8.60 2.36 -18.32
N VAL A 28 7.78 1.89 -17.38
CA VAL A 28 7.92 2.23 -15.97
C VAL A 28 9.37 1.84 -15.67
N ASN A 29 10.23 2.84 -15.53
CA ASN A 29 11.56 2.62 -15.00
C ASN A 29 11.35 1.81 -13.74
N GLU A 30 11.82 0.57 -13.71
CA GLU A 30 12.16 -0.13 -12.49
C GLU A 30 13.27 0.67 -11.83
N GLU A 31 12.88 1.80 -11.25
CA GLU A 31 13.67 2.49 -10.26
C GLU A 31 13.91 1.45 -9.18
N THR A 32 15.14 1.06 -9.01
CA THR A 32 15.63 0.01 -8.14
C THR A 32 14.89 0.05 -6.82
N ALA A 33 13.80 -0.71 -6.72
CA ALA A 33 13.07 -0.88 -5.48
C ALA A 33 14.09 -1.41 -4.47
N ALA A 34 14.38 -0.62 -3.44
CA ALA A 34 15.32 -1.00 -2.40
C ALA A 34 14.98 -2.44 -1.97
N ALA A 35 15.98 -3.31 -1.94
CA ALA A 35 15.78 -4.71 -1.61
C ALA A 35 15.03 -4.79 -0.26
N ARG A 36 13.92 -5.55 -0.24
CA ARG A 36 13.13 -5.72 0.97
C ARG A 36 13.97 -6.38 2.05
N THR A 37 13.75 -5.99 3.29
CA THR A 37 14.35 -6.67 4.43
C THR A 37 13.78 -8.08 4.58
N GLN A 38 14.48 -8.94 5.31
CA GLN A 38 14.02 -10.30 5.59
C GLN A 38 12.68 -10.30 6.35
N GLU A 39 12.49 -9.32 7.25
CA GLU A 39 11.24 -9.14 7.99
C GLU A 39 10.07 -8.82 7.06
N THR A 40 10.28 -7.94 6.07
CA THR A 40 9.28 -7.62 5.05
C THR A 40 8.92 -8.85 4.21
N GLU A 41 9.90 -9.64 3.79
CA GLU A 41 9.65 -10.87 3.03
C GLU A 41 8.88 -11.90 3.88
N ASN A 42 9.23 -12.03 5.16
CA ASN A 42 8.52 -12.90 6.11
C ASN A 42 7.06 -12.47 6.30
N LEU A 43 6.82 -11.16 6.44
CA LEU A 43 5.46 -10.60 6.54
C LEU A 43 4.65 -10.94 5.29
N LEU A 44 5.19 -10.67 4.10
CA LEU A 44 4.52 -10.97 2.83
C LEU A 44 4.22 -12.46 2.67
N ALA A 45 5.18 -13.32 3.02
CA ALA A 45 5.00 -14.77 2.97
C ALA A 45 3.88 -15.25 3.91
N ASN A 46 3.78 -14.65 5.10
CA ASN A 46 2.71 -14.96 6.06
C ASN A 46 1.36 -14.44 5.60
N LEU A 47 1.28 -13.21 5.09
CA LEU A 47 0.05 -12.65 4.53
C LEU A 47 -0.52 -13.51 3.39
N LYS A 48 0.33 -14.03 2.51
CA LYS A 48 -0.08 -14.93 1.42
C LYS A 48 -0.68 -16.26 1.89
N LYS A 49 -0.41 -16.68 3.12
CA LYS A 49 -0.96 -17.93 3.70
C LYS A 49 -2.34 -17.73 4.34
N ILE A 50 -2.69 -16.50 4.70
CA ILE A 50 -3.93 -16.20 5.43
C ILE A 50 -5.18 -16.64 4.67
N PRO A 51 -5.35 -16.36 3.34
CA PRO A 51 -6.56 -16.73 2.62
C PRO A 51 -6.88 -18.24 2.65
N SER A 52 -5.88 -19.10 2.85
CA SER A 52 -6.09 -20.54 2.99
C SER A 52 -6.54 -20.96 4.40
N LYS A 53 -6.48 -20.07 5.38
CA LYS A 53 -6.81 -20.34 6.79
C LYS A 53 -8.04 -19.60 7.27
N GLY A 54 -8.35 -18.45 6.67
CA GLY A 54 -9.48 -17.62 7.10
C GLY A 54 -9.36 -16.18 6.63
N ILE A 55 -10.04 -15.30 7.34
CA ILE A 55 -10.10 -13.86 7.10
C ILE A 55 -9.60 -13.15 8.35
N MET A 56 -8.80 -12.09 8.18
CA MET A 56 -8.43 -11.20 9.28
C MET A 56 -9.50 -10.11 9.41
N LEU A 57 -10.14 -10.01 10.57
CA LEU A 57 -10.98 -8.87 10.91
C LEU A 57 -10.07 -7.70 11.27
N GLY A 58 -10.31 -6.54 10.65
CA GLY A 58 -9.63 -5.28 10.96
C GLY A 58 -10.59 -4.24 11.52
N HIS A 59 -10.08 -3.35 12.37
CA HIS A 59 -10.79 -2.19 12.85
C HIS A 59 -9.87 -0.97 12.93
N HIS A 60 -10.38 0.19 12.57
CA HIS A 60 -9.65 1.44 12.64
C HIS A 60 -9.75 2.02 14.05
N ASP A 61 -8.63 2.45 14.64
CA ASP A 61 -8.52 3.11 15.94
C ASP A 61 -9.13 2.35 17.14
N ASP A 62 -9.40 1.06 17.02
CA ASP A 62 -10.14 0.22 17.97
C ASP A 62 -9.60 0.25 19.41
N THR A 63 -8.32 0.57 19.62
CA THR A 63 -7.68 0.59 20.95
C THR A 63 -7.38 2.00 21.47
N VAL A 64 -7.78 3.03 20.76
CA VAL A 64 -7.53 4.43 21.16
C VAL A 64 -8.81 5.18 21.46
N TYR A 65 -9.90 4.91 20.78
CA TYR A 65 -11.25 5.36 21.12
C TYR A 65 -12.30 4.42 20.54
N GLY A 66 -13.56 4.58 20.98
CA GLY A 66 -14.68 3.79 20.49
C GLY A 66 -16.02 4.36 20.94
N ILE A 67 -17.07 3.56 20.93
CA ILE A 67 -18.43 4.01 21.27
C ILE A 67 -18.53 4.37 22.74
N GLY A 68 -18.56 5.69 23.01
CA GLY A 68 -18.72 6.22 24.35
C GLY A 68 -17.49 6.14 25.25
N TRP A 69 -16.30 5.96 24.69
CA TRP A 69 -15.05 5.95 25.43
C TRP A 69 -13.88 6.49 24.59
N GLU A 70 -12.85 7.00 25.27
CA GLU A 70 -11.63 7.52 24.65
C GLU A 70 -10.46 7.29 25.59
N GLY A 71 -9.32 6.86 25.05
CA GLY A 71 -8.04 6.77 25.75
C GLY A 71 -7.96 5.70 26.86
N GLU A 72 -9.00 4.91 27.10
CA GLU A 72 -9.00 3.88 28.12
C GLU A 72 -8.02 2.75 27.79
N GLU A 73 -7.22 2.33 28.78
CA GLU A 73 -6.17 1.36 28.59
C GLU A 73 -6.74 -0.06 28.43
N GLY A 74 -6.27 -0.78 27.39
CA GLY A 74 -6.66 -2.18 27.15
C GLY A 74 -8.10 -2.38 26.70
N ARG A 75 -8.83 -1.29 26.43
CA ARG A 75 -10.19 -1.33 25.90
C ARG A 75 -10.19 -1.49 24.39
N SER A 76 -11.21 -2.14 23.87
CA SER A 76 -11.48 -2.37 22.46
C SER A 76 -12.94 -2.73 22.32
N ASP A 77 -13.63 -2.08 21.38
CA ASP A 77 -15.03 -2.39 21.11
C ASP A 77 -15.17 -3.79 20.48
N VAL A 78 -14.23 -4.17 19.59
CA VAL A 78 -14.19 -5.53 19.03
C VAL A 78 -14.00 -6.56 20.13
N LYS A 79 -13.04 -6.37 21.04
CA LYS A 79 -12.79 -7.29 22.15
C LYS A 79 -14.00 -7.41 23.07
N SER A 80 -14.73 -6.32 23.31
CA SER A 80 -15.92 -6.35 24.16
C SER A 80 -17.04 -7.24 23.60
N VAL A 81 -17.07 -7.43 22.27
CA VAL A 81 -18.08 -8.24 21.57
C VAL A 81 -17.57 -9.65 21.30
N CYS A 82 -16.33 -9.79 20.82
CA CYS A 82 -15.79 -11.07 20.35
C CYS A 82 -14.90 -11.77 21.37
N GLY A 83 -14.51 -11.09 22.46
CA GLY A 83 -13.61 -11.63 23.48
C GLY A 83 -12.12 -11.47 23.15
N ASP A 84 -11.77 -11.00 21.96
CA ASP A 84 -10.39 -10.79 21.51
C ASP A 84 -10.24 -9.52 20.67
N TYR A 85 -9.02 -9.01 20.56
CA TYR A 85 -8.71 -7.85 19.74
C TYR A 85 -8.82 -8.16 18.24
N PRO A 86 -9.08 -7.15 17.39
CA PRO A 86 -9.05 -7.38 15.94
C PRO A 86 -7.66 -7.81 15.49
N ALA A 87 -7.62 -8.68 14.49
CA ALA A 87 -6.36 -9.19 13.93
C ALA A 87 -5.52 -8.09 13.25
N VAL A 88 -6.18 -7.04 12.76
CA VAL A 88 -5.56 -5.85 12.16
C VAL A 88 -6.10 -4.62 12.86
N ILE A 89 -5.23 -3.72 13.32
CA ILE A 89 -5.62 -2.39 13.77
C ILE A 89 -4.96 -1.36 12.86
N SER A 90 -5.77 -0.44 12.35
CA SER A 90 -5.29 0.70 11.58
C SER A 90 -5.28 1.95 12.45
N PHE A 91 -4.30 2.83 12.26
CA PHE A 91 -4.23 4.14 12.91
C PHE A 91 -4.03 5.23 11.88
N ASP A 92 -4.58 6.42 12.12
CA ASP A 92 -4.38 7.58 11.27
C ASP A 92 -3.20 8.43 11.75
N LEU A 93 -2.36 8.86 10.79
CA LEU A 93 -1.21 9.73 11.03
C LEU A 93 -1.44 11.15 10.53
N GLY A 94 -2.67 11.53 10.18
CA GLY A 94 -3.01 12.89 9.75
C GLY A 94 -2.55 13.93 10.77
N GLU A 95 -2.04 15.08 10.30
CA GLU A 95 -1.44 16.17 11.07
C GLU A 95 -0.05 15.91 11.68
N LEU A 96 0.51 14.70 11.53
CA LEU A 96 1.88 14.43 11.93
C LEU A 96 2.88 15.33 11.19
N GLU A 97 2.64 15.59 9.91
CA GLU A 97 3.44 16.47 9.04
C GLU A 97 3.44 17.93 9.49
N LEU A 98 2.44 18.35 10.24
CA LEU A 98 2.33 19.71 10.81
C LEU A 98 3.07 19.84 12.14
N GLY A 99 3.62 18.74 12.68
CA GLY A 99 4.30 18.72 13.98
C GLY A 99 3.32 18.75 15.16
N ASN A 100 2.04 18.46 14.95
CA ASN A 100 1.06 18.36 16.02
C ASN A 100 1.35 17.17 16.95
N ALA A 101 0.91 17.26 18.19
CA ALA A 101 1.08 16.18 19.17
C ALA A 101 0.02 15.07 19.06
N ALA A 102 -1.06 15.34 18.32
CA ALA A 102 -2.20 14.44 18.12
C ALA A 102 -2.63 14.46 16.64
N ASN A 103 -3.30 13.41 16.22
CA ASN A 103 -3.86 13.32 14.86
C ASN A 103 -5.15 14.15 14.73
N LEU A 104 -5.75 14.12 13.53
CA LEU A 104 -6.98 14.86 13.23
C LEU A 104 -8.18 14.48 14.12
N ASP A 105 -8.20 13.27 14.66
CA ASP A 105 -9.21 12.78 15.63
C ASP A 105 -8.82 13.08 17.08
N LYS A 106 -7.79 13.93 17.29
CA LYS A 106 -7.26 14.34 18.60
C LYS A 106 -6.62 13.20 19.41
N VAL A 107 -6.31 12.07 18.78
CA VAL A 107 -5.60 10.98 19.42
C VAL A 107 -4.10 11.32 19.51
N PRO A 108 -3.50 11.35 20.72
CA PRO A 108 -2.08 11.62 20.87
C PRO A 108 -1.21 10.60 20.14
N PHE A 109 -0.21 11.03 19.40
CA PHE A 109 0.71 10.13 18.67
C PHE A 109 1.48 9.19 19.60
N ASP A 110 1.78 9.60 20.83
CA ASP A 110 2.37 8.72 21.83
C ASP A 110 1.44 7.55 22.20
N LYS A 111 0.13 7.79 22.26
CA LYS A 111 -0.88 6.75 22.49
C LYS A 111 -0.93 5.81 21.28
N ILE A 112 -0.98 6.33 20.07
CA ILE A 112 -0.94 5.54 18.83
C ILE A 112 0.31 4.67 18.81
N ARG A 113 1.48 5.23 19.10
CA ARG A 113 2.74 4.49 19.14
C ARG A 113 2.69 3.34 20.16
N LYS A 114 2.13 3.59 21.34
CA LYS A 114 1.98 2.56 22.38
C LYS A 114 1.09 1.42 21.87
N GLU A 115 -0.05 1.74 21.27
CA GLU A 115 -0.98 0.73 20.76
C GLU A 115 -0.44 -0.05 19.55
N ILE A 116 0.38 0.56 18.70
CA ILE A 116 1.13 -0.14 17.65
C ILE A 116 2.03 -1.24 18.27
N ILE A 117 2.78 -0.89 19.31
CA ILE A 117 3.66 -1.84 20.01
C ILE A 117 2.83 -2.95 20.66
N ASN A 118 1.73 -2.60 21.34
CA ASN A 118 0.83 -3.55 21.96
C ASN A 118 0.24 -4.52 20.93
N GLN A 119 -0.20 -4.03 19.77
CA GLN A 119 -0.76 -4.88 18.72
C GLN A 119 0.29 -5.83 18.13
N TYR A 120 1.51 -5.36 17.92
CA TYR A 120 2.61 -6.20 17.51
C TYR A 120 2.93 -7.30 18.52
N GLN A 121 2.98 -6.96 19.82
CA GLN A 121 3.24 -7.92 20.90
C GLN A 121 2.15 -8.99 21.03
N ARG A 122 0.90 -8.65 20.71
CA ARG A 122 -0.22 -9.61 20.62
C ARG A 122 -0.15 -10.52 19.39
N GLY A 123 0.79 -10.30 18.48
CA GLY A 123 0.91 -11.03 17.21
C GLY A 123 -0.07 -10.55 16.13
N GLY A 124 -0.73 -9.43 16.35
CA GLY A 124 -1.61 -8.79 15.39
C GLY A 124 -0.84 -7.96 14.34
N MET A 125 -1.54 -7.55 13.30
CA MET A 125 -1.02 -6.68 12.25
C MET A 125 -1.42 -5.23 12.51
N VAL A 126 -0.54 -4.30 12.15
CA VAL A 126 -0.81 -2.86 12.15
C VAL A 126 -0.84 -2.37 10.71
N SER A 127 -1.80 -1.51 10.42
CA SER A 127 -1.89 -0.69 9.21
C SER A 127 -1.85 0.78 9.59
N LEU A 128 -1.30 1.61 8.75
CA LEU A 128 -1.28 3.06 8.95
C LEU A 128 -1.95 3.74 7.77
N SER A 129 -2.83 4.68 8.05
CA SER A 129 -3.38 5.63 7.08
C SER A 129 -2.80 7.01 7.33
N TRP A 130 -2.84 7.84 6.32
CA TRP A 130 -2.37 9.21 6.42
C TRP A 130 -3.31 10.13 5.65
N HIS A 131 -4.21 10.76 6.37
CA HIS A 131 -5.02 11.84 5.85
C HIS A 131 -4.21 13.14 5.94
N ARG A 132 -3.56 13.45 4.84
CA ARG A 132 -2.77 14.69 4.74
C ARG A 132 -3.69 15.90 4.83
N SER A 133 -3.32 16.91 5.62
CA SER A 133 -4.10 18.14 5.70
C SER A 133 -4.13 18.85 4.34
N GLU A 134 -5.29 19.40 3.96
CA GLU A 134 -5.49 20.07 2.67
C GLU A 134 -4.87 21.48 2.62
N GLU A 135 -4.30 21.99 3.69
CA GLU A 135 -3.72 23.34 3.73
C GLU A 135 -2.61 23.57 2.72
N HIS A 136 -2.01 22.50 2.16
CA HIS A 136 -0.98 22.60 1.15
C HIS A 136 -1.47 22.49 -0.30
N THR A 137 -2.77 22.29 -0.55
CA THR A 137 -3.32 22.15 -1.92
C THR A 137 -3.91 23.42 -2.49
N SER A 138 -4.02 24.50 -1.72
CA SER A 138 -4.63 25.75 -2.16
C SER A 138 -3.66 26.76 -2.79
N GLU A 139 -2.37 26.45 -2.93
CA GLU A 139 -1.35 27.33 -3.50
C GLU A 139 -0.67 26.80 -4.76
N LEU A 140 -1.37 25.99 -5.60
CA LEU A 140 -0.90 25.64 -6.92
C LEU A 140 -1.79 26.21 -8.02
#